data_99a3843efdaa73e1a4cb24438b6b57d1
#
_entry.id   99a3843efdaa73e1a4cb24438b6b57d1
#
_cell.length_a   1.000
_cell.length_b   1.000
_cell.length_c   1.000
_cell.angle_alpha   90.00
_cell.angle_beta   90.00
_cell.angle_gamma   90.00
#
_symmetry.space_group_name_H-M   'P 1'
#
loop_
_entity.id
_entity.type
_entity.pdbx_description
1 polymer ?
#
loop_
_entity_poly.entity_id
_entity_poly.type
_entity_poly.pdbx_seq_one_letter_code
_entity_poly.pdbx_strand_id
1 'polypeptide(L)'
;MNITMIGSGYVGLVSGACFADFGHNVICVDSDTSKIDRLKRGEIPIYEPGLDELVANNVQQNRLSFTTDLAPAVKGADAVFIAVGTPSRRGDGHADLSFVYAAAKTIAGALEGFTVVVNKSTVPVGTGDEVDRIIREANPHADFSVVSNPEFLRDRKSTRLNSSHSQQSRMP
;
A
#
# COMPACT_ATOMS: atom_id res chain seq x y z
N MET A 1 -2.24 8.50 -16.01
CA MET A 1 -1.08 8.46 -15.11
C MET A 1 -0.61 7.03 -14.98
N ASN A 2 0.68 6.84 -14.82
CA ASN A 2 1.28 5.54 -14.47
C ASN A 2 1.47 5.48 -12.95
N ILE A 3 0.84 4.51 -12.31
CA ILE A 3 0.82 4.36 -10.86
C ILE A 3 1.44 3.02 -10.46
N THR A 4 2.35 3.04 -9.51
CA THR A 4 2.89 1.83 -8.89
C THR A 4 2.34 1.69 -7.48
N MET A 5 1.71 0.55 -7.19
CA MET A 5 1.19 0.21 -5.87
C MET A 5 2.08 -0.86 -5.23
N ILE A 6 2.82 -0.52 -4.21
CA ILE A 6 3.73 -1.44 -3.50
C ILE A 6 3.02 -2.06 -2.31
N GLY A 7 2.82 -3.37 -2.37
CA GLY A 7 2.01 -4.14 -1.44
C GLY A 7 0.64 -4.46 -2.03
N SER A 8 0.37 -5.74 -2.31
CA SER A 8 -0.91 -6.24 -2.83
C SER A 8 -1.76 -6.87 -1.72
N GLY A 9 -1.72 -6.28 -0.53
CA GLY A 9 -2.66 -6.56 0.55
C GLY A 9 -4.00 -5.86 0.30
N TYR A 10 -4.87 -5.85 1.34
CA TYR A 10 -6.22 -5.26 1.23
C TYR A 10 -6.18 -3.83 0.70
N VAL A 11 -5.42 -2.95 1.36
CA VAL A 11 -5.35 -1.53 0.99
C VAL A 11 -4.77 -1.33 -0.41
N GLY A 12 -3.65 -2.00 -0.71
CA GLY A 12 -2.96 -1.82 -1.98
C GLY A 12 -3.75 -2.38 -3.16
N LEU A 13 -4.33 -3.58 -3.04
CA LEU A 13 -5.08 -4.19 -4.13
C LEU A 13 -6.38 -3.44 -4.44
N VAL A 14 -7.15 -3.08 -3.40
CA VAL A 14 -8.40 -2.31 -3.57
C VAL A 14 -8.11 -0.94 -4.18
N SER A 15 -7.14 -0.20 -3.63
CA SER A 15 -6.78 1.12 -4.16
C SER A 15 -6.25 1.02 -5.60
N GLY A 16 -5.41 0.05 -5.88
CA GLY A 16 -4.86 -0.17 -7.23
C GLY A 16 -5.94 -0.49 -8.25
N ALA A 17 -6.90 -1.36 -7.92
CA ALA A 17 -8.03 -1.69 -8.77
C ALA A 17 -8.93 -0.46 -9.03
N CYS A 18 -9.22 0.33 -8.00
CA CYS A 18 -10.01 1.57 -8.15
C CYS A 18 -9.29 2.61 -9.03
N PHE A 19 -7.98 2.81 -8.85
CA PHE A 19 -7.23 3.73 -9.72
C PHE A 19 -7.22 3.26 -11.18
N ALA A 20 -7.09 1.96 -11.41
CA ALA A 20 -7.18 1.40 -12.75
C ALA A 20 -8.57 1.64 -13.36
N ASP A 21 -9.64 1.52 -12.57
CA ASP A 21 -11.01 1.77 -13.01
C ASP A 21 -11.26 3.25 -13.35
N PHE A 22 -10.58 4.15 -12.67
CA PHE A 22 -10.57 5.58 -13.03
C PHE A 22 -9.76 5.91 -14.29
N GLY A 23 -9.20 4.89 -14.97
CA GLY A 23 -8.50 5.06 -16.24
C GLY A 23 -7.00 5.27 -16.13
N HIS A 24 -6.39 4.95 -15.00
CA HIS A 24 -4.94 4.99 -14.83
C HIS A 24 -4.29 3.65 -15.17
N ASN A 25 -3.02 3.66 -15.59
CA ASN A 25 -2.23 2.46 -15.72
C ASN A 25 -1.61 2.12 -14.36
N VAL A 26 -1.96 0.98 -13.80
CA VAL A 26 -1.56 0.58 -12.45
C VAL A 26 -0.76 -0.71 -12.47
N ILE A 27 0.38 -0.71 -11.81
CA ILE A 27 1.19 -1.91 -11.55
C ILE A 27 1.16 -2.17 -10.05
N CYS A 28 0.56 -3.28 -9.63
CA CYS A 28 0.63 -3.75 -8.26
C CYS A 28 1.84 -4.65 -8.07
N VAL A 29 2.67 -4.32 -7.09
CA VAL A 29 3.91 -5.04 -6.76
C VAL A 29 3.78 -5.69 -5.39
N ASP A 30 4.19 -6.95 -5.28
CA ASP A 30 4.31 -7.63 -3.97
C ASP A 30 5.51 -8.57 -4.00
N SER A 31 6.22 -8.70 -2.90
CA SER A 31 7.36 -9.62 -2.76
C SER A 31 6.94 -11.10 -2.68
N ASP A 32 5.68 -11.37 -2.38
CA ASP A 32 5.11 -12.72 -2.32
C ASP A 32 4.76 -13.21 -3.73
N THR A 33 5.65 -14.02 -4.30
CA THR A 33 5.48 -14.62 -5.63
C THR A 33 4.19 -15.44 -5.73
N SER A 34 3.85 -16.20 -4.69
CA SER A 34 2.62 -17.01 -4.67
C SER A 34 1.37 -16.15 -4.78
N LYS A 35 1.36 -15.01 -4.09
CA LYS A 35 0.27 -14.03 -4.16
C LYS A 35 0.16 -13.42 -5.57
N ILE A 36 1.29 -13.00 -6.14
CA ILE A 36 1.33 -12.44 -7.50
C ILE A 36 0.87 -13.47 -8.54
N ASP A 37 1.30 -14.71 -8.43
CA ASP A 37 0.87 -15.78 -9.34
C ASP A 37 -0.64 -16.05 -9.24
N ARG A 38 -1.21 -16.01 -8.05
CA ARG A 38 -2.66 -16.11 -7.85
C ARG A 38 -3.40 -14.94 -8.51
N LEU A 39 -2.96 -13.71 -8.26
CA LEU A 39 -3.55 -12.51 -8.86
C LEU A 39 -3.48 -12.53 -10.39
N LYS A 40 -2.38 -13.01 -10.98
CA LYS A 40 -2.24 -13.20 -12.43
C LYS A 40 -3.21 -14.22 -13.00
N ARG A 41 -3.64 -15.21 -12.20
CA ARG A 41 -4.68 -16.19 -12.58
C ARG A 41 -6.10 -15.70 -12.30
N GLY A 42 -6.29 -14.49 -11.77
CA GLY A 42 -7.58 -13.94 -11.38
C GLY A 42 -8.09 -14.42 -10.01
N GLU A 43 -7.23 -15.06 -9.22
CA GLU A 43 -7.56 -15.50 -7.87
C GLU A 43 -7.31 -14.35 -6.87
N ILE A 44 -8.38 -13.72 -6.40
CA ILE A 44 -8.27 -12.59 -5.47
C ILE A 44 -8.06 -13.11 -4.04
N PRO A 45 -6.93 -12.78 -3.36
CA PRO A 45 -6.59 -13.34 -2.05
C PRO A 45 -7.35 -12.71 -0.87
N ILE A 46 -8.21 -11.75 -1.13
CA ILE A 46 -9.01 -11.02 -0.14
C ILE A 46 -10.49 -11.06 -0.53
N TYR A 47 -11.35 -11.01 0.46
CA TYR A 47 -12.80 -10.94 0.22
C TYR A 47 -13.26 -9.48 0.31
N GLU A 48 -13.64 -8.92 -0.84
CA GLU A 48 -14.30 -7.62 -0.96
C GLU A 48 -15.34 -7.71 -2.08
N PRO A 49 -16.63 -7.48 -1.80
CA PRO A 49 -17.68 -7.61 -2.80
C PRO A 49 -17.40 -6.74 -4.05
N GLY A 50 -17.41 -7.38 -5.22
CA GLY A 50 -17.19 -6.73 -6.52
C GLY A 50 -15.73 -6.48 -6.89
N LEU A 51 -14.77 -6.78 -6.02
CA LEU A 51 -13.35 -6.58 -6.31
C LEU A 51 -12.84 -7.53 -7.40
N ASP A 52 -13.34 -8.76 -7.43
CA ASP A 52 -13.01 -9.76 -8.44
C ASP A 52 -13.38 -9.31 -9.84
N GLU A 53 -14.60 -8.81 -10.04
CA GLU A 53 -15.05 -8.26 -11.31
C GLU A 53 -14.23 -7.00 -11.69
N LEU A 54 -13.98 -6.12 -10.72
CA LEU A 54 -13.22 -4.89 -10.92
C LEU A 54 -11.79 -5.20 -11.39
N VAL A 55 -11.11 -6.13 -10.73
CA VAL A 55 -9.76 -6.56 -11.11
C VAL A 55 -9.77 -7.21 -12.49
N ALA A 56 -10.68 -8.16 -12.75
CA ALA A 56 -10.76 -8.86 -14.02
C ALA A 56 -10.96 -7.89 -15.20
N ASN A 57 -11.88 -6.94 -15.06
CA ASN A 57 -12.17 -5.93 -16.09
C ASN A 57 -10.94 -5.06 -16.38
N ASN A 58 -10.23 -4.61 -15.35
CA ASN A 58 -9.08 -3.73 -15.52
C ASN A 58 -7.83 -4.47 -16.05
N VAL A 59 -7.65 -5.73 -15.69
CA VAL A 59 -6.62 -6.61 -16.29
C VAL A 59 -6.91 -6.84 -17.77
N GLN A 60 -8.15 -7.15 -18.14
CA GLN A 60 -8.55 -7.34 -19.55
C GLN A 60 -8.33 -6.07 -20.39
N GLN A 61 -8.51 -4.89 -19.79
CA GLN A 61 -8.29 -3.60 -20.45
C GLN A 61 -6.83 -3.13 -20.40
N ASN A 62 -5.90 -3.96 -19.91
CA ASN A 62 -4.48 -3.66 -19.76
C ASN A 62 -4.20 -2.41 -18.88
N ARG A 63 -5.10 -2.07 -17.97
CA ARG A 63 -4.93 -0.97 -17.01
C ARG A 63 -4.41 -1.42 -15.65
N LEU A 64 -4.52 -2.71 -15.34
CA LEU A 64 -4.03 -3.29 -14.09
C LEU A 64 -3.13 -4.48 -14.38
N SER A 65 -1.97 -4.51 -13.75
CA SER A 65 -1.02 -5.63 -13.87
C SER A 65 -0.34 -5.93 -12.53
N PHE A 66 0.29 -7.11 -12.43
CA PHE A 66 0.89 -7.61 -11.20
C PHE A 66 2.32 -8.08 -11.46
N THR A 67 3.26 -7.74 -10.57
CA THR A 67 4.66 -8.15 -10.68
C THR A 67 5.32 -8.30 -9.31
N THR A 68 6.40 -9.06 -9.24
CA THR A 68 7.31 -9.09 -8.09
C THR A 68 8.46 -8.08 -8.24
N ASP A 69 8.66 -7.53 -9.45
CA ASP A 69 9.80 -6.70 -9.78
C ASP A 69 9.50 -5.22 -9.52
N LEU A 70 9.97 -4.72 -8.38
CA LEU A 70 9.69 -3.36 -7.93
C LEU A 70 10.39 -2.30 -8.78
N ALA A 71 11.69 -2.45 -9.05
CA ALA A 71 12.46 -1.42 -9.74
C ALA A 71 11.92 -1.10 -11.15
N PRO A 72 11.62 -2.09 -12.02
CA PRO A 72 10.98 -1.79 -13.31
C PRO A 72 9.59 -1.17 -13.18
N ALA A 73 8.83 -1.52 -12.14
CA ALA A 73 7.50 -0.98 -11.93
C ALA A 73 7.51 0.51 -11.49
N VAL A 74 8.56 0.94 -10.77
CA VAL A 74 8.74 2.34 -10.35
C VAL A 74 9.21 3.23 -11.49
N LYS A 75 9.98 2.66 -12.41
CA LYS A 75 10.55 3.39 -13.54
C LYS A 75 9.45 4.01 -14.41
N GLY A 76 9.46 5.33 -14.54
CA GLY A 76 8.46 6.08 -15.30
C GLY A 76 7.07 6.17 -14.64
N ALA A 77 6.96 5.85 -13.34
CA ALA A 77 5.74 6.08 -12.60
C ALA A 77 5.56 7.56 -12.24
N ASP A 78 4.37 8.10 -12.47
CA ASP A 78 3.98 9.44 -12.01
C ASP A 78 3.76 9.47 -10.48
N ALA A 79 3.26 8.36 -9.94
CA ALA A 79 3.02 8.19 -8.51
C ALA A 79 3.35 6.76 -8.05
N VAL A 80 3.99 6.65 -6.89
CA VAL A 80 4.33 5.38 -6.24
C VAL A 80 3.70 5.36 -4.85
N PHE A 81 2.81 4.40 -4.60
CA PHE A 81 2.14 4.22 -3.33
C PHE A 81 2.81 3.12 -2.52
N ILE A 82 3.23 3.42 -1.30
CA ILE A 82 3.72 2.45 -0.33
C ILE A 82 2.54 1.99 0.52
N ALA A 83 2.01 0.80 0.25
CA ALA A 83 0.89 0.18 0.92
C ALA A 83 1.26 -1.18 1.53
N VAL A 84 2.50 -1.28 2.05
CA VAL A 84 3.03 -2.48 2.68
C VAL A 84 2.49 -2.65 4.10
N GLY A 85 2.48 -3.90 4.59
CA GLY A 85 2.10 -4.19 5.96
C GLY A 85 3.08 -3.58 6.97
N THR A 86 2.53 -3.11 8.10
CA THR A 86 3.28 -2.58 9.25
C THR A 86 2.89 -3.36 10.51
N PRO A 87 3.30 -4.64 10.61
CA PRO A 87 2.91 -5.47 11.74
C PRO A 87 3.47 -4.92 13.05
N SER A 88 2.76 -5.15 14.16
CA SER A 88 3.27 -4.78 15.48
C SER A 88 4.47 -5.65 15.85
N ARG A 89 5.54 -5.03 16.32
CA ARG A 89 6.71 -5.74 16.85
C ARG A 89 6.34 -6.52 18.11
N ARG A 90 6.88 -7.72 18.22
CA ARG A 90 6.76 -8.50 19.46
C ARG A 90 7.60 -7.83 20.55
N GLY A 91 6.93 -7.44 21.65
CA GLY A 91 7.58 -6.92 22.86
C GLY A 91 7.27 -5.46 23.17
N ASP A 92 7.32 -4.54 22.23
CA ASP A 92 7.07 -3.11 22.45
C ASP A 92 5.77 -2.58 21.84
N GLY A 93 5.12 -3.39 20.99
CA GLY A 93 3.85 -3.01 20.32
C GLY A 93 3.98 -1.94 19.24
N HIS A 94 5.20 -1.44 18.97
CA HIS A 94 5.43 -0.47 17.90
C HIS A 94 5.31 -1.10 16.51
N ALA A 95 4.94 -0.30 15.51
CA ALA A 95 4.88 -0.74 14.12
C ALA A 95 6.28 -1.10 13.60
N ASP A 96 6.38 -2.22 12.89
CA ASP A 96 7.60 -2.55 12.15
C ASP A 96 7.60 -1.82 10.81
N LEU A 97 8.48 -0.84 10.68
CA LEU A 97 8.63 0.00 9.49
C LEU A 97 9.69 -0.52 8.51
N SER A 98 10.29 -1.66 8.78
CA SER A 98 11.37 -2.22 7.94
C SER A 98 10.94 -2.39 6.48
N PHE A 99 9.70 -2.81 6.23
CA PHE A 99 9.16 -2.96 4.89
C PHE A 99 8.96 -1.62 4.17
N VAL A 100 8.55 -0.58 4.90
CA VAL A 100 8.40 0.79 4.36
C VAL A 100 9.77 1.33 3.94
N TYR A 101 10.78 1.18 4.80
CA TYR A 101 12.14 1.67 4.53
C TYR A 101 12.84 0.88 3.43
N ALA A 102 12.62 -0.43 3.36
CA ALA A 102 13.11 -1.25 2.25
C ALA A 102 12.51 -0.82 0.91
N ALA A 103 11.20 -0.56 0.87
CA ALA A 103 10.54 -0.03 -0.31
C ALA A 103 11.13 1.34 -0.71
N ALA A 104 11.31 2.27 0.23
CA ALA A 104 11.90 3.58 -0.01
C ALA A 104 13.31 3.50 -0.65
N LYS A 105 14.17 2.60 -0.16
CA LYS A 105 15.51 2.37 -0.74
C LYS A 105 15.44 1.86 -2.18
N THR A 106 14.53 0.94 -2.47
CA THR A 106 14.38 0.40 -3.83
C THR A 106 13.79 1.45 -4.77
N ILE A 107 12.81 2.23 -4.31
CA ILE A 107 12.24 3.37 -5.05
C ILE A 107 13.36 4.33 -5.45
N ALA A 108 14.21 4.74 -4.51
CA ALA A 108 15.30 5.70 -4.75
C ALA A 108 16.18 5.31 -5.95
N GLY A 109 16.52 4.03 -6.08
CA GLY A 109 17.36 3.52 -7.18
C GLY A 109 16.67 3.43 -8.53
N ALA A 110 15.33 3.57 -8.57
CA ALA A 110 14.52 3.37 -9.77
C ALA A 110 13.79 4.64 -10.25
N LEU A 111 13.88 5.74 -9.49
CA LEU A 111 13.25 7.02 -9.86
C LEU A 111 13.86 7.59 -11.13
N GLU A 112 12.99 7.91 -12.10
CA GLU A 112 13.34 8.62 -13.33
C GLU A 112 12.34 9.76 -13.55
N GLY A 113 12.81 11.00 -13.49
CA GLY A 113 11.96 12.21 -13.54
C GLY A 113 11.19 12.44 -12.24
N PHE A 114 10.26 13.38 -12.26
CA PHE A 114 9.47 13.72 -11.09
C PHE A 114 8.45 12.64 -10.75
N THR A 115 8.46 12.20 -9.49
CA THR A 115 7.55 11.17 -8.99
C THR A 115 6.98 11.55 -7.63
N VAL A 116 5.68 11.37 -7.43
CA VAL A 116 5.07 11.53 -6.11
C VAL A 116 5.11 10.19 -5.37
N VAL A 117 5.81 10.14 -4.24
CA VAL A 117 5.86 8.96 -3.36
C VAL A 117 4.83 9.12 -2.26
N VAL A 118 3.80 8.29 -2.26
CA VAL A 118 2.67 8.35 -1.32
C VAL A 118 2.82 7.24 -0.28
N ASN A 119 2.98 7.62 0.98
CA ASN A 119 2.94 6.66 2.08
C ASN A 119 1.48 6.40 2.47
N LYS A 120 0.94 5.24 2.05
CA LYS A 120 -0.43 4.81 2.34
C LYS A 120 -0.51 3.82 3.50
N SER A 121 0.60 3.24 3.92
CA SER A 121 0.66 2.40 5.12
C SER A 121 0.31 3.20 6.37
N THR A 122 -0.33 2.54 7.34
CA THR A 122 -0.58 3.13 8.68
C THR A 122 0.73 3.16 9.46
N VAL A 123 1.27 4.36 9.66
CA VAL A 123 2.60 4.58 10.22
C VAL A 123 2.59 5.73 11.24
N PRO A 124 3.54 5.78 12.18
CA PRO A 124 3.72 6.91 13.09
C PRO A 124 4.01 8.23 12.37
N VAL A 125 3.70 9.33 13.05
CA VAL A 125 4.07 10.68 12.60
C VAL A 125 5.58 10.76 12.41
N GLY A 126 6.04 11.46 11.36
CA GLY A 126 7.46 11.59 11.00
C GLY A 126 7.98 10.49 10.06
N THR A 127 7.21 9.41 9.81
CA THR A 127 7.65 8.37 8.87
C THR A 127 7.80 8.91 7.44
N GLY A 128 6.99 9.90 7.05
CA GLY A 128 7.12 10.55 5.73
C GLY A 128 8.46 11.26 5.56
N ASP A 129 8.91 11.98 6.59
CA ASP A 129 10.20 12.68 6.61
C ASP A 129 11.36 11.66 6.53
N GLU A 130 11.22 10.52 7.20
CA GLU A 130 12.21 9.46 7.15
C GLU A 130 12.28 8.78 5.77
N VAL A 131 11.14 8.58 5.11
CA VAL A 131 11.09 8.09 3.71
C VAL A 131 11.78 9.10 2.78
N ASP A 132 11.50 10.39 2.91
CA ASP A 132 12.18 11.46 2.13
C ASP A 132 13.69 11.41 2.35
N ARG A 133 14.13 11.33 3.62
CA ARG A 133 15.55 11.24 3.96
C ARG A 133 16.22 10.02 3.33
N ILE A 134 15.61 8.83 3.43
CA ILE A 134 16.13 7.59 2.86
C ILE A 134 16.30 7.70 1.34
N ILE A 135 15.31 8.27 0.65
CA ILE A 135 15.36 8.43 -0.81
C ILE A 135 16.46 9.42 -1.18
N ARG A 136 16.57 10.57 -0.50
CA ARG A 136 17.62 11.58 -0.79
C ARG A 136 19.02 11.09 -0.49
N GLU A 137 19.21 10.30 0.56
CA GLU A 137 20.51 9.72 0.87
C GLU A 137 20.94 8.67 -0.17
N ALA A 138 20.00 7.86 -0.66
CA ALA A 138 20.28 6.84 -1.65
C ALA A 138 20.41 7.42 -3.08
N ASN A 139 19.66 8.49 -3.41
CA ASN A 139 19.69 9.17 -4.70
C ASN A 139 19.54 10.69 -4.52
N PRO A 140 20.65 11.42 -4.29
CA PRO A 140 20.62 12.87 -4.06
C PRO A 140 20.08 13.70 -5.24
N HIS A 141 20.02 13.11 -6.43
CA HIS A 141 19.55 13.78 -7.65
C HIS A 141 18.13 13.44 -8.02
N ALA A 142 17.45 12.60 -7.22
CA ALA A 142 16.07 12.22 -7.49
C ALA A 142 15.14 13.45 -7.40
N ASP A 143 14.25 13.55 -8.39
CA ASP A 143 13.19 14.57 -8.39
C ASP A 143 11.88 13.90 -7.91
N PHE A 144 11.50 14.21 -6.68
CA PHE A 144 10.32 13.58 -6.05
C PHE A 144 9.75 14.45 -4.93
N SER A 145 8.51 14.12 -4.53
CA SER A 145 7.88 14.64 -3.33
C SER A 145 7.26 13.49 -2.53
N VAL A 146 7.34 13.54 -1.21
CA VAL A 146 6.70 12.57 -0.31
C VAL A 146 5.40 13.11 0.24
N VAL A 147 4.34 12.29 0.20
CA VAL A 147 3.01 12.60 0.72
C VAL A 147 2.57 11.50 1.69
N SER A 148 2.03 11.88 2.83
CA SER A 148 1.41 10.95 3.77
C SER A 148 -0.11 10.92 3.53
N ASN A 149 -0.62 9.74 3.19
CA ASN A 149 -2.05 9.47 3.01
C ASN A 149 -2.42 8.14 3.70
N PRO A 150 -2.26 8.03 5.03
CA PRO A 150 -2.49 6.78 5.73
C PRO A 150 -3.96 6.36 5.67
N GLU A 151 -4.19 5.03 5.63
CA GLU A 151 -5.51 4.44 5.71
C GLU A 151 -5.81 4.05 7.17
N PHE A 152 -6.94 4.49 7.69
CA PHE A 152 -7.43 4.14 9.02
C PHE A 152 -8.62 3.18 8.91
N LEU A 153 -8.34 1.91 8.69
CA LEU A 153 -9.36 0.87 8.69
C LEU A 153 -9.80 0.60 10.14
N ARG A 154 -11.10 0.75 10.40
CA ARG A 154 -11.66 0.47 11.72
C ARG A 154 -11.82 -1.04 11.90
N ASP A 155 -11.06 -1.64 12.82
CA ASP A 155 -11.25 -3.05 13.17
C ASP A 155 -12.61 -3.23 13.87
N ARG A 156 -13.51 -4.01 13.26
CA ARG A 156 -14.84 -4.32 13.85
C ARG A 156 -14.78 -5.06 15.18
N LYS A 157 -13.64 -5.66 15.55
CA LYS A 157 -13.47 -6.35 16.82
C LYS A 157 -13.45 -5.41 18.02
N SER A 158 -12.99 -4.18 17.89
CA SER A 158 -12.91 -3.21 19.00
C SER A 158 -14.28 -2.65 19.41
N THR A 159 -15.30 -2.73 18.56
CA THR A 159 -16.63 -2.18 18.85
C THR A 159 -17.49 -3.08 19.75
N ARG A 160 -17.14 -4.36 19.93
CA ARG A 160 -17.88 -5.28 20.80
C ARG A 160 -17.48 -5.22 22.28
N LEU A 161 -16.30 -4.70 22.59
CA LEU A 161 -15.80 -4.59 23.97
C LEU A 161 -16.31 -3.34 24.73
N ASN A 162 -16.77 -2.29 24.02
CA ASN A 162 -17.25 -1.06 24.66
C ASN A 162 -18.75 -1.03 24.91
N SER A 163 -19.54 -2.02 24.45
CA SER A 163 -20.99 -2.06 24.70
C SER A 163 -21.40 -2.85 25.96
N SER A 164 -20.45 -3.51 26.65
CA SER A 164 -20.74 -4.31 27.84
C SER A 164 -20.49 -3.59 29.17
N HIS A 165 -19.98 -2.34 29.18
CA HIS A 165 -19.70 -1.61 30.40
C HIS A 165 -20.69 -0.49 30.77
N SER A 166 -21.77 -0.30 29.98
CA SER A 166 -22.75 0.78 30.27
C SER A 166 -24.04 0.31 30.93
N GLN A 167 -24.10 -0.89 31.49
CA GLN A 167 -25.31 -1.39 32.19
C GLN A 167 -25.06 -1.89 33.61
N GLN A 168 -24.23 -1.23 34.41
CA GLN A 168 -24.19 -1.44 35.84
C GLN A 168 -24.05 -0.10 36.60
N SER A 169 -25.08 0.72 36.60
CA SER A 169 -25.35 1.62 37.69
C SER A 169 -26.78 2.19 37.59
N ARG A 170 -27.72 1.39 38.01
CA ARG A 170 -29.03 1.88 38.55
C ARG A 170 -29.63 0.76 39.34
N MET A 171 -29.44 0.80 40.63
CA MET A 171 -30.46 0.41 41.63
C MET A 171 -30.26 1.18 42.93
N PRO A 172 -31.34 1.31 43.67
CA PRO A 172 -31.75 2.48 44.41
C PRO A 172 -31.01 2.68 45.74
#